data_a9c6312c7a009d474b29bdfda57bb692
#
_entry.id   a9c6312c7a009d474b29bdfda57bb692
#
_cell.length_a   1.000
_cell.length_b   1.000
_cell.length_c   1.000
_cell.angle_alpha   90.00
_cell.angle_beta   90.00
_cell.angle_gamma   90.00
#
_symmetry.space_group_name_H-M   'P 1'
#
loop_
_entity.id
_entity.type
_entity.pdbx_description
1 polymer ?
#
loop_
_entity_poly.entity_id
_entity_poly.type
_entity_poly.pdbx_seq_one_letter_code
_entity_poly.pdbx_strand_id
1 'polypeptide(L)'
;MKEIANSFSMEVALPYLILAALLVVVGLTGLILPALPGTPLIFAGLFLAAWAEDFAYVGTGTLIVLAVLAVLSYGVDLWATMFGARKFGASKRAIIGAMIGTLVGVFMGFPGVLFGPFIGAVVGEISVRRDLQGATRAGIGATIGLAIGVAVKLALAFAMIGIFIVVRFL
;
A
#
# COMPACT_ATOMS: atom_id res chain seq x y z
N MET A 1 -32.27 23.86 -21.68
CA MET A 1 -31.06 24.47 -21.09
C MET A 1 -30.42 23.62 -20.02
N LYS A 2 -31.15 23.01 -19.07
CA LYS A 2 -30.59 22.15 -18.03
C LYS A 2 -29.95 20.86 -18.58
N GLU A 3 -30.51 20.24 -19.62
CA GLU A 3 -29.94 19.03 -20.24
C GLU A 3 -28.63 19.30 -20.97
N ILE A 4 -28.51 20.44 -21.65
CA ILE A 4 -27.27 20.81 -22.36
C ILE A 4 -26.16 21.16 -21.36
N ALA A 5 -26.50 21.81 -20.24
CA ALA A 5 -25.52 22.05 -19.17
C ALA A 5 -25.05 20.77 -18.49
N ASN A 6 -25.95 19.80 -18.31
CA ASN A 6 -25.62 18.50 -17.72
C ASN A 6 -24.77 17.60 -18.64
N SER A 7 -25.03 17.63 -19.96
CA SER A 7 -24.22 16.89 -20.93
C SER A 7 -22.81 17.47 -21.07
N PHE A 8 -22.69 18.80 -21.04
CA PHE A 8 -21.39 19.47 -21.11
C PHE A 8 -20.55 19.23 -19.86
N SER A 9 -21.17 19.24 -18.66
CA SER A 9 -20.44 18.91 -17.43
C SER A 9 -20.03 17.44 -17.38
N MET A 10 -20.84 16.51 -17.91
CA MET A 10 -20.48 15.09 -18.00
C MET A 10 -19.37 14.83 -19.01
N GLU A 11 -19.35 15.51 -20.16
CA GLU A 11 -18.28 15.39 -21.16
C GLU A 11 -16.92 15.84 -20.59
N VAL A 12 -16.92 16.89 -19.76
CA VAL A 12 -15.70 17.38 -19.09
C VAL A 12 -15.27 16.47 -17.93
N ALA A 13 -16.21 15.92 -17.16
CA ALA A 13 -15.90 15.06 -16.03
C ALA A 13 -15.40 13.66 -16.43
N LEU A 14 -15.86 13.12 -17.56
CA LEU A 14 -15.55 11.76 -18.01
C LEU A 14 -14.04 11.45 -18.11
N PRO A 15 -13.18 12.29 -18.73
CA PRO A 15 -11.75 12.05 -18.79
C PRO A 15 -11.11 11.96 -17.39
N TYR A 16 -11.55 12.81 -16.44
CA TYR A 16 -11.04 12.79 -15.06
C TYR A 16 -11.50 11.56 -14.30
N LEU A 17 -12.73 11.09 -14.51
CA LEU A 17 -13.23 9.84 -13.92
C LEU A 17 -12.49 8.62 -14.46
N ILE A 18 -12.18 8.60 -15.77
CA ILE A 18 -11.35 7.54 -16.36
C ILE A 18 -9.94 7.55 -15.74
N LEU A 19 -9.32 8.73 -15.64
CA LEU A 19 -8.01 8.87 -15.01
C LEU A 19 -8.05 8.47 -13.53
N ALA A 20 -9.10 8.84 -12.81
CA ALA A 20 -9.31 8.44 -11.42
C ALA A 20 -9.40 6.91 -11.28
N ALA A 21 -10.17 6.25 -12.14
CA ALA A 21 -10.27 4.79 -12.17
C ALA A 21 -8.92 4.13 -12.48
N LEU A 22 -8.18 4.66 -13.45
CA LEU A 22 -6.83 4.18 -13.77
C LEU A 22 -5.88 4.32 -12.59
N LEU A 23 -5.89 5.44 -11.88
CA LEU A 23 -5.08 5.65 -10.67
C LEU A 23 -5.42 4.65 -9.57
N VAL A 24 -6.71 4.34 -9.37
CA VAL A 24 -7.14 3.33 -8.41
C VAL A 24 -6.65 1.94 -8.82
N VAL A 25 -6.78 1.55 -10.09
CA VAL A 25 -6.30 0.25 -10.60
C VAL A 25 -4.78 0.15 -10.47
N VAL A 26 -4.04 1.19 -10.90
CA VAL A 26 -2.58 1.24 -10.76
C VAL A 26 -2.18 1.23 -9.28
N GLY A 27 -2.93 1.90 -8.41
CA GLY A 27 -2.72 1.87 -6.97
C GLY A 27 -2.92 0.49 -6.36
N LEU A 28 -3.98 -0.24 -6.76
CA LEU A 28 -4.23 -1.61 -6.33
C LEU A 28 -3.11 -2.56 -6.78
N THR A 29 -2.66 -2.46 -8.03
CA THR A 29 -1.51 -3.25 -8.51
C THR A 29 -0.22 -2.87 -7.79
N GLY A 30 -0.05 -1.59 -7.44
CA GLY A 30 1.07 -1.08 -6.66
C GLY A 30 1.14 -1.58 -5.21
N LEU A 31 0.03 -2.05 -4.63
CA LEU A 31 0.05 -2.70 -3.32
C LEU A 31 0.73 -4.07 -3.35
N ILE A 32 0.68 -4.74 -4.49
CA ILE A 32 1.31 -6.05 -4.73
C ILE A 32 2.75 -5.85 -5.21
N LEU A 33 2.98 -4.80 -6.00
CA LEU A 33 4.29 -4.43 -6.54
C LEU A 33 4.87 -3.28 -5.71
N PRO A 34 5.81 -3.53 -4.80
CA PRO A 34 6.30 -2.51 -3.85
C PRO A 34 7.07 -1.35 -4.50
N ALA A 35 7.25 -1.36 -5.80
CA ALA A 35 7.84 -0.25 -6.55
C ALA A 35 6.90 0.97 -6.70
N LEU A 36 5.60 0.80 -6.47
CA LEU A 36 4.61 1.86 -6.64
C LEU A 36 3.97 2.21 -5.28
N PRO A 37 3.74 3.50 -5.00
CA PRO A 37 3.05 3.93 -3.78
C PRO A 37 1.54 3.65 -3.88
N GLY A 38 1.12 2.37 -3.73
CA GLY A 38 -0.24 1.90 -4.01
C GLY A 38 -1.33 2.71 -3.29
N THR A 39 -1.24 2.84 -1.96
CA THR A 39 -2.28 3.55 -1.18
C THR A 39 -2.40 5.05 -1.52
N PRO A 40 -1.31 5.82 -1.70
CA PRO A 40 -1.39 7.18 -2.20
C PRO A 40 -2.02 7.32 -3.58
N LEU A 41 -1.75 6.37 -4.48
CA LEU A 41 -2.36 6.39 -5.82
C LEU A 41 -3.87 6.12 -5.76
N ILE A 42 -4.30 5.18 -4.89
CA ILE A 42 -5.73 4.94 -4.63
C ILE A 42 -6.37 6.22 -4.08
N PHE A 43 -5.76 6.84 -3.07
CA PHE A 43 -6.28 8.09 -2.50
C PHE A 43 -6.35 9.19 -3.55
N ALA A 44 -5.29 9.38 -4.36
CA ALA A 44 -5.27 10.38 -5.43
C ALA A 44 -6.38 10.13 -6.48
N GLY A 45 -6.62 8.86 -6.84
CA GLY A 45 -7.72 8.50 -7.74
C GLY A 45 -9.10 8.82 -7.16
N LEU A 46 -9.33 8.45 -5.90
CA LEU A 46 -10.61 8.75 -5.22
C LEU A 46 -10.81 10.26 -5.02
N PHE A 47 -9.75 11.00 -4.70
CA PHE A 47 -9.79 12.44 -4.61
C PHE A 47 -10.10 13.09 -5.96
N LEU A 48 -9.46 12.62 -7.03
CA LEU A 48 -9.70 13.11 -8.38
C LEU A 48 -11.14 12.84 -8.84
N ALA A 49 -11.70 11.68 -8.48
CA ALA A 49 -13.10 11.37 -8.76
C ALA A 49 -14.06 12.33 -8.04
N ALA A 50 -13.83 12.60 -6.74
CA ALA A 50 -14.63 13.56 -5.99
C ALA A 50 -14.50 14.97 -6.55
N TRP A 51 -13.30 15.38 -6.96
CA TRP A 51 -13.04 16.69 -7.55
C TRP A 51 -13.70 16.85 -8.93
N ALA A 52 -13.69 15.81 -9.76
CA ALA A 52 -14.34 15.82 -11.06
C ALA A 52 -15.87 16.00 -10.97
N GLU A 53 -16.44 15.70 -9.82
CA GLU A 53 -17.86 15.87 -9.49
C GLU A 53 -18.14 17.10 -8.59
N ASP A 54 -17.19 18.05 -8.52
CA ASP A 54 -17.28 19.26 -7.69
C ASP A 54 -17.60 18.96 -6.20
N PHE A 55 -17.15 17.78 -5.70
CA PHE A 55 -17.43 17.29 -4.34
C PHE A 55 -18.92 17.16 -4.00
N ALA A 56 -19.78 17.07 -5.03
CA ALA A 56 -21.22 17.04 -4.86
C ALA A 56 -21.72 15.81 -4.06
N TYR A 57 -21.06 14.67 -4.24
CA TYR A 57 -21.42 13.40 -3.60
C TYR A 57 -20.50 13.05 -2.45
N VAL A 58 -19.21 13.33 -2.58
CA VAL A 58 -18.19 12.95 -1.58
C VAL A 58 -17.60 14.22 -0.97
N GLY A 59 -18.04 14.52 0.25
CA GLY A 59 -17.61 15.72 0.96
C GLY A 59 -16.23 15.61 1.61
N THR A 60 -15.74 16.76 2.09
CA THR A 60 -14.41 16.90 2.73
C THR A 60 -14.21 15.95 3.91
N GLY A 61 -15.26 15.65 4.69
CA GLY A 61 -15.18 14.72 5.82
C GLY A 61 -14.75 13.31 5.40
N THR A 62 -15.36 12.79 4.32
CA THR A 62 -15.01 11.49 3.76
C THR A 62 -13.57 11.49 3.25
N LEU A 63 -13.15 12.56 2.56
CA LEU A 63 -11.77 12.67 2.06
C LEU A 63 -10.74 12.69 3.18
N ILE A 64 -11.06 13.33 4.32
CA ILE A 64 -10.20 13.28 5.51
C ILE A 64 -10.08 11.85 6.04
N VAL A 65 -11.19 11.11 6.13
CA VAL A 65 -11.17 9.69 6.54
C VAL A 65 -10.30 8.87 5.60
N LEU A 66 -10.45 9.05 4.27
CA LEU A 66 -9.64 8.34 3.28
C LEU A 66 -8.15 8.71 3.40
N ALA A 67 -7.83 9.98 3.62
CA ALA A 67 -6.45 10.43 3.85
C ALA A 67 -5.84 9.79 5.11
N VAL A 68 -6.60 9.73 6.21
CA VAL A 68 -6.17 9.06 7.44
C VAL A 68 -5.90 7.58 7.20
N LEU A 69 -6.78 6.87 6.48
CA LEU A 69 -6.55 5.46 6.12
C LEU A 69 -5.32 5.28 5.24
N ALA A 70 -5.07 6.19 4.30
CA ALA A 70 -3.88 6.19 3.47
C ALA A 70 -2.60 6.37 4.32
N VAL A 71 -2.60 7.28 5.28
CA VAL A 71 -1.47 7.49 6.20
C VAL A 71 -1.28 6.29 7.13
N LEU A 72 -2.36 5.72 7.66
CA LEU A 72 -2.30 4.52 8.51
C LEU A 72 -1.66 3.34 7.78
N SER A 73 -1.85 3.22 6.47
CA SER A 73 -1.24 2.15 5.67
C SER A 73 0.30 2.16 5.75
N TYR A 74 0.94 3.32 5.87
CA TYR A 74 2.39 3.41 6.11
C TYR A 74 2.79 2.92 7.51
N GLY A 75 1.96 3.24 8.52
CA GLY A 75 2.16 2.73 9.88
C GLY A 75 2.09 1.21 9.95
N VAL A 76 1.19 0.61 9.17
CA VAL A 76 1.05 -0.85 9.05
C VAL A 76 2.32 -1.50 8.50
N ASP A 77 3.00 -0.91 7.52
CA ASP A 77 4.26 -1.45 6.97
C ASP A 77 5.35 -1.53 8.03
N LEU A 78 5.54 -0.45 8.75
CA LEU A 78 6.52 -0.41 9.82
C LEU A 78 6.18 -1.42 10.92
N TRP A 79 4.92 -1.47 11.33
CA TRP A 79 4.45 -2.39 12.35
C TRP A 79 4.58 -3.86 11.91
N ALA A 80 4.13 -4.21 10.71
CA ALA A 80 4.18 -5.57 10.19
C ALA A 80 5.61 -6.10 10.07
N THR A 81 6.54 -5.26 9.56
CA THR A 81 7.96 -5.60 9.44
C THR A 81 8.59 -5.84 10.82
N MET A 82 8.31 -4.95 11.78
CA MET A 82 8.83 -5.07 13.14
C MET A 82 8.24 -6.27 13.88
N PHE A 83 6.94 -6.51 13.75
CA PHE A 83 6.22 -7.59 14.42
C PHE A 83 6.64 -8.95 13.88
N GLY A 84 6.70 -9.12 12.55
CA GLY A 84 7.16 -10.36 11.92
C GLY A 84 8.57 -10.72 12.39
N ALA A 85 9.51 -9.78 12.29
CA ALA A 85 10.89 -10.01 12.73
C ALA A 85 11.00 -10.33 14.23
N ARG A 86 10.31 -9.58 15.10
CA ARG A 86 10.37 -9.80 16.56
C ARG A 86 9.78 -11.13 17.00
N LYS A 87 8.64 -11.52 16.44
CA LYS A 87 7.94 -12.77 16.79
C LYS A 87 8.79 -14.01 16.54
N PHE A 88 9.70 -13.96 15.58
CA PHE A 88 10.62 -15.04 15.23
C PHE A 88 12.02 -14.89 15.84
N GLY A 89 12.17 -13.96 16.81
CA GLY A 89 13.41 -13.79 17.58
C GLY A 89 14.57 -13.17 16.79
N ALA A 90 14.25 -12.44 15.71
CA ALA A 90 15.25 -11.77 14.89
C ALA A 90 15.99 -10.67 15.67
N SER A 91 17.30 -10.57 15.47
CA SER A 91 18.11 -9.50 16.02
C SER A 91 17.81 -8.15 15.35
N LYS A 92 18.22 -7.05 16.00
CA LYS A 92 18.10 -5.71 15.39
C LYS A 92 18.79 -5.63 14.02
N ARG A 93 19.90 -6.34 13.83
CA ARG A 93 20.62 -6.37 12.54
C ARG A 93 19.86 -7.16 11.48
N ALA A 94 19.14 -8.22 11.85
CA ALA A 94 18.27 -8.93 10.93
C ALA A 94 17.12 -8.02 10.43
N ILE A 95 16.54 -7.22 11.32
CA ILE A 95 15.48 -6.25 10.94
C ILE A 95 16.03 -5.20 9.96
N ILE A 96 17.19 -4.62 10.27
CA ILE A 96 17.86 -3.65 9.37
C ILE A 96 18.22 -4.32 8.05
N GLY A 97 18.75 -5.55 8.10
CA GLY A 97 19.06 -6.34 6.92
C GLY A 97 17.82 -6.60 6.05
N ALA A 98 16.68 -6.96 6.67
CA ALA A 98 15.42 -7.12 5.95
C ALA A 98 14.95 -5.81 5.26
N MET A 99 15.08 -4.67 5.94
CA MET A 99 14.74 -3.37 5.36
C MET A 99 15.63 -3.03 4.15
N ILE A 100 16.95 -3.21 4.30
CA ILE A 100 17.91 -2.98 3.20
C ILE A 100 17.63 -3.96 2.05
N GLY A 101 17.40 -5.24 2.38
CA GLY A 101 17.06 -6.28 1.40
C GLY A 101 15.77 -5.98 0.64
N THR A 102 14.76 -5.42 1.31
CA THR A 102 13.53 -4.95 0.65
C THR A 102 13.83 -3.81 -0.32
N LEU A 103 14.58 -2.80 0.12
CA LEU A 103 14.95 -1.66 -0.73
C LEU A 103 15.74 -2.08 -1.97
N VAL A 104 16.78 -2.91 -1.77
CA VAL A 104 17.57 -3.45 -2.89
C VAL A 104 16.71 -4.35 -3.78
N GLY A 105 15.83 -5.15 -3.18
CA GLY A 105 14.92 -6.04 -3.88
C GLY A 105 13.97 -5.31 -4.83
N VAL A 106 13.56 -4.08 -4.52
CA VAL A 106 12.73 -3.25 -5.42
C VAL A 106 13.41 -3.06 -6.79
N PHE A 107 14.74 -2.85 -6.81
CA PHE A 107 15.50 -2.69 -8.06
C PHE A 107 15.62 -4.01 -8.85
N MET A 108 15.42 -5.15 -8.21
CA MET A 108 15.44 -6.46 -8.84
C MET A 108 14.05 -6.93 -9.31
N GLY A 109 13.02 -6.09 -9.16
CA GLY A 109 11.64 -6.38 -9.53
C GLY A 109 10.95 -7.37 -8.58
N PHE A 110 9.90 -8.05 -9.08
CA PHE A 110 9.05 -8.92 -8.24
C PHE A 110 9.82 -10.01 -7.47
N PRO A 111 10.77 -10.77 -8.06
CA PRO A 111 11.56 -11.74 -7.29
C PRO A 111 12.40 -11.08 -6.19
N GLY A 112 13.00 -9.93 -6.47
CA GLY A 112 13.80 -9.18 -5.51
C GLY A 112 13.02 -8.73 -4.29
N VAL A 113 11.79 -8.28 -4.50
CA VAL A 113 10.91 -7.88 -3.41
C VAL A 113 10.49 -9.06 -2.54
N LEU A 114 10.20 -10.20 -3.15
CA LEU A 114 9.78 -11.40 -2.42
C LEU A 114 10.92 -11.99 -1.60
N PHE A 115 12.12 -12.09 -2.18
CA PHE A 115 13.28 -12.71 -1.55
C PHE A 115 14.19 -11.71 -0.85
N GLY A 116 14.14 -10.43 -1.19
CA GLY A 116 14.99 -9.38 -0.62
C GLY A 116 14.93 -9.29 0.90
N PRO A 117 13.75 -9.16 1.52
CA PRO A 117 13.63 -9.11 2.97
C PRO A 117 14.10 -10.41 3.64
N PHE A 118 13.86 -11.57 3.01
CA PHE A 118 14.35 -12.87 3.52
C PHE A 118 15.88 -12.90 3.53
N ILE A 119 16.51 -12.65 2.38
CA ILE A 119 17.96 -12.69 2.23
C ILE A 119 18.62 -11.65 3.14
N GLY A 120 18.06 -10.44 3.17
CA GLY A 120 18.55 -9.34 4.01
C GLY A 120 18.48 -9.68 5.50
N ALA A 121 17.38 -10.29 5.96
CA ALA A 121 17.23 -10.73 7.35
C ALA A 121 18.24 -11.82 7.70
N VAL A 122 18.42 -12.81 6.83
CA VAL A 122 19.37 -13.92 7.01
C VAL A 122 20.81 -13.39 7.12
N VAL A 123 21.23 -12.53 6.19
CA VAL A 123 22.56 -11.91 6.20
C VAL A 123 22.76 -11.07 7.45
N GLY A 124 21.77 -10.29 7.86
CA GLY A 124 21.80 -9.48 9.07
C GLY A 124 21.93 -10.34 10.34
N GLU A 125 21.21 -11.45 10.43
CA GLU A 125 21.26 -12.35 11.61
C GLU A 125 22.59 -13.12 11.69
N ILE A 126 23.10 -13.66 10.58
CA ILE A 126 24.40 -14.36 10.52
C ILE A 126 25.52 -13.43 10.97
N SER A 127 25.44 -12.15 10.67
CA SER A 127 26.43 -11.13 11.09
C SER A 127 26.51 -10.95 12.60
N VAL A 128 25.50 -11.42 13.37
CA VAL A 128 25.45 -11.28 14.83
C VAL A 128 25.74 -12.62 15.55
N ARG A 129 24.95 -13.62 15.19
CA ARG A 129 24.90 -14.87 15.99
C ARG A 129 25.65 -16.03 15.38
N ARG A 130 26.05 -15.95 14.11
CA ARG A 130 26.64 -17.05 13.32
C ARG A 130 25.85 -18.36 13.40
N ASP A 131 24.55 -18.27 13.69
CA ASP A 131 23.64 -19.38 13.82
C ASP A 131 22.70 -19.41 12.60
N LEU A 132 22.84 -20.43 11.77
CA LEU A 132 22.02 -20.62 10.56
C LEU A 132 20.55 -20.86 10.88
N GLN A 133 20.25 -21.50 12.01
CA GLN A 133 18.88 -21.79 12.39
C GLN A 133 18.14 -20.50 12.80
N GLY A 134 18.78 -19.63 13.58
CA GLY A 134 18.30 -18.31 13.94
C GLY A 134 18.13 -17.42 12.71
N ALA A 135 19.10 -17.47 11.78
CA ALA A 135 19.05 -16.71 10.53
C ALA A 135 17.86 -17.11 9.64
N THR A 136 17.63 -18.41 9.48
CA THR A 136 16.49 -18.92 8.70
C THR A 136 15.16 -18.51 9.33
N ARG A 137 15.02 -18.59 10.65
CA ARG A 137 13.83 -18.12 11.38
C ARG A 137 13.59 -16.62 11.19
N ALA A 138 14.65 -15.82 11.24
CA ALA A 138 14.57 -14.37 11.01
C ALA A 138 14.10 -14.06 9.59
N GLY A 139 14.61 -14.78 8.58
CA GLY A 139 14.19 -14.65 7.18
C GLY A 139 12.72 -15.01 6.99
N ILE A 140 12.27 -16.14 7.51
CA ILE A 140 10.86 -16.57 7.47
C ILE A 140 9.99 -15.52 8.16
N GLY A 141 10.41 -15.01 9.32
CA GLY A 141 9.68 -13.95 10.04
C GLY A 141 9.52 -12.67 9.24
N ALA A 142 10.56 -12.25 8.53
CA ALA A 142 10.52 -11.08 7.67
C ALA A 142 9.52 -11.27 6.49
N THR A 143 9.52 -12.44 5.86
CA THR A 143 8.62 -12.78 4.75
C THR A 143 7.15 -12.85 5.22
N ILE A 144 6.89 -13.47 6.37
CA ILE A 144 5.54 -13.51 6.97
C ILE A 144 5.08 -12.09 7.33
N GLY A 145 5.97 -11.26 7.89
CA GLY A 145 5.68 -9.85 8.17
C GLY A 145 5.27 -9.09 6.92
N LEU A 146 6.01 -9.28 5.83
CA LEU A 146 5.69 -8.68 4.53
C LEU A 146 4.30 -9.13 4.03
N ALA A 147 4.01 -10.44 4.07
CA ALA A 147 2.71 -10.99 3.64
C ALA A 147 1.54 -10.42 4.45
N ILE A 148 1.69 -10.31 5.78
CA ILE A 148 0.69 -9.70 6.66
C ILE A 148 0.52 -8.22 6.30
N GLY A 149 1.62 -7.48 6.08
CA GLY A 149 1.58 -6.08 5.67
C GLY A 149 0.79 -5.87 4.39
N VAL A 150 1.04 -6.69 3.36
CA VAL A 150 0.30 -6.65 2.09
C VAL A 150 -1.19 -6.95 2.30
N ALA A 151 -1.53 -7.98 3.09
CA ALA A 151 -2.92 -8.33 3.37
C ALA A 151 -3.69 -7.20 4.07
N VAL A 152 -3.09 -6.57 5.08
CA VAL A 152 -3.71 -5.43 5.79
C VAL A 152 -3.85 -4.21 4.89
N LYS A 153 -2.85 -3.92 4.04
CA LYS A 153 -2.96 -2.83 3.05
C LYS A 153 -4.08 -3.05 2.05
N LEU A 154 -4.23 -4.29 1.55
CA LEU A 154 -5.35 -4.63 0.66
C LEU A 154 -6.68 -4.39 1.37
N ALA A 155 -6.82 -4.82 2.63
CA ALA A 155 -8.03 -4.58 3.40
C ALA A 155 -8.31 -3.06 3.57
N LEU A 156 -7.29 -2.25 3.87
CA LEU A 156 -7.42 -0.79 3.95
C LEU A 156 -7.80 -0.17 2.61
N ALA A 157 -7.19 -0.62 1.51
CA ALA A 157 -7.51 -0.14 0.17
C ALA A 157 -8.96 -0.44 -0.22
N PHE A 158 -9.43 -1.67 0.03
CA PHE A 158 -10.83 -2.03 -0.20
C PHE A 158 -11.78 -1.26 0.72
N ALA A 159 -11.39 -0.99 1.97
CA ALA A 159 -12.17 -0.14 2.86
C ALA A 159 -12.27 1.30 2.31
N MET A 160 -11.17 1.88 1.81
CA MET A 160 -11.19 3.21 1.20
C MET A 160 -12.12 3.27 -0.01
N ILE A 161 -12.00 2.31 -0.92
CA ILE A 161 -12.85 2.22 -2.12
C ILE A 161 -14.31 1.98 -1.70
N GLY A 162 -14.56 1.09 -0.75
CA GLY A 162 -15.91 0.79 -0.25
C GLY A 162 -16.56 2.02 0.40
N ILE A 163 -15.86 2.75 1.27
CA ILE A 163 -16.34 3.98 1.89
C ILE A 163 -16.69 5.01 0.81
N PHE A 164 -15.81 5.19 -0.18
CA PHE A 164 -16.05 6.13 -1.28
C PHE A 164 -17.31 5.77 -2.07
N ILE A 165 -17.46 4.49 -2.45
CA ILE A 165 -18.63 4.00 -3.21
C ILE A 165 -19.90 4.18 -2.39
N VAL A 166 -19.89 3.76 -1.11
CA VAL A 166 -21.05 3.87 -0.23
C VAL A 166 -21.50 5.33 -0.10
N VAL A 167 -20.57 6.25 0.19
CA VAL A 167 -20.92 7.68 0.35
C VAL A 167 -21.36 8.32 -0.96
N ARG A 168 -20.85 7.84 -2.11
CA ARG A 168 -21.24 8.40 -3.40
C ARG A 168 -22.65 7.99 -3.83
N PHE A 169 -23.12 6.82 -3.44
CA PHE A 169 -24.42 6.26 -3.88
C PHE A 169 -25.52 6.27 -2.82
N LEU A 170 -25.22 6.59 -1.57
CA LEU A 170 -26.16 6.75 -0.47
C LEU A 170 -26.39 8.22 -0.14
#